data_e52195bca4c6c21f6564769e9ab6b5e1
#
_entry.id   e52195bca4c6c21f6564769e9ab6b5e1
#
_cell.length_a   1.000
_cell.length_b   1.000
_cell.length_c   1.000
_cell.angle_alpha   90.00
_cell.angle_beta   90.00
_cell.angle_gamma   90.00
#
_symmetry.space_group_name_H-M   'P 1'
#
loop_
_entity.id
_entity.type
_entity.pdbx_description
1 polymer ?
#
loop_
_entity_poly.entity_id
_entity_poly.type
_entity_poly.pdbx_seq_one_letter_code
_entity_poly.pdbx_strand_id
1 'polypeptide(L)'
;MKVAVLHAAGDLRLDEARKPEPGAGDVLIGVAAAGICGTDLHFRNMGTRFGRPMPLGHEFAGEVVAVGGNVRSFKVGDRVAYNSYNSPADVGRGGECGGFSPYVVLRDVDGHAQSLCRLPQGLSLEHAALVEPI
;
A
#
# COMPACT_ATOMS: atom_id res chain seq x y z
N MET A 1 -14.54 4.20 -2.59
CA MET A 1 -13.54 3.71 -3.56
C MET A 1 -13.58 2.19 -3.63
N LYS A 2 -13.21 1.62 -4.79
CA LYS A 2 -13.12 0.15 -4.92
C LYS A 2 -11.77 -0.36 -4.42
N VAL A 3 -11.80 -1.48 -3.70
CA VAL A 3 -10.61 -2.14 -3.12
C VAL A 3 -10.71 -3.63 -3.42
N ALA A 4 -9.61 -4.26 -3.85
CA ALA A 4 -9.57 -5.71 -4.00
C ALA A 4 -9.36 -6.36 -2.62
N VAL A 5 -10.36 -7.09 -2.14
CA VAL A 5 -10.39 -7.72 -0.82
C VAL A 5 -10.56 -9.24 -0.97
N LEU A 6 -9.65 -9.97 -0.34
CA LEU A 6 -9.76 -11.42 -0.21
C LEU A 6 -10.64 -11.76 1.01
N HIS A 7 -11.74 -12.47 0.79
CA HIS A 7 -12.67 -12.90 1.84
C HIS A 7 -12.38 -14.31 2.32
N ALA A 8 -12.02 -15.21 1.40
CA ALA A 8 -11.66 -16.61 1.68
C ALA A 8 -10.80 -17.15 0.53
N ALA A 9 -10.35 -18.38 0.62
CA ALA A 9 -9.64 -19.06 -0.48
C ALA A 9 -10.46 -19.01 -1.76
N GLY A 10 -9.90 -18.44 -2.82
CA GLY A 10 -10.55 -18.26 -4.12
C GLY A 10 -11.62 -17.15 -4.19
N ASP A 11 -11.97 -16.52 -3.06
CA ASP A 11 -13.01 -15.49 -2.98
C ASP A 11 -12.38 -14.08 -2.90
N LEU A 12 -11.96 -13.57 -4.04
CA LEU A 12 -11.44 -12.21 -4.20
C LEU A 12 -12.53 -11.32 -4.79
N ARG A 13 -12.85 -10.22 -4.12
CA ARG A 13 -13.92 -9.30 -4.51
C ARG A 13 -13.42 -7.86 -4.63
N LEU A 14 -14.17 -7.02 -5.38
CA LEU A 14 -14.03 -5.58 -5.37
C LEU A 14 -15.06 -5.00 -4.40
N ASP A 15 -14.62 -4.71 -3.20
CA ASP A 15 -15.46 -4.11 -2.16
C ASP A 15 -15.47 -2.57 -2.26
N GLU A 16 -16.57 -1.98 -1.81
CA GLU A 16 -16.62 -0.53 -1.61
C GLU A 16 -16.08 -0.15 -0.23
N ALA A 17 -15.11 0.75 -0.20
CA ALA A 17 -14.53 1.29 1.02
C ALA A 17 -14.51 2.83 1.00
N ARG A 18 -14.48 3.43 2.18
CA ARG A 18 -14.23 4.87 2.28
C ARG A 18 -12.76 5.15 1.92
N LYS A 19 -12.52 6.32 1.32
CA LYS A 19 -11.16 6.83 1.16
C LYS A 19 -10.57 7.04 2.57
N PRO A 20 -9.40 6.47 2.88
CA PRO A 20 -8.80 6.68 4.19
C PRO A 20 -8.35 8.13 4.36
N GLU A 21 -8.37 8.61 5.61
CA GLU A 21 -7.90 9.94 5.98
C GLU A 21 -6.61 9.78 6.80
N PRO A 22 -5.54 10.54 6.48
CA PRO A 22 -4.31 10.51 7.25
C PRO A 22 -4.51 11.23 8.59
N GLY A 23 -4.07 10.60 9.69
CA GLY A 23 -3.91 11.22 10.98
C GLY A 23 -2.65 12.11 11.03
N ALA A 24 -2.34 12.65 12.21
CA ALA A 24 -1.26 13.64 12.37
C ALA A 24 0.14 13.15 11.96
N GLY A 25 0.44 11.85 12.14
CA GLY A 25 1.73 11.23 11.78
C GLY A 25 1.70 10.44 10.46
N ASP A 26 0.62 10.50 9.69
CA ASP A 26 0.37 9.60 8.58
C ASP A 26 0.58 10.27 7.22
N VAL A 27 0.78 9.45 6.19
CA VAL A 27 0.70 9.90 4.80
C VAL A 27 -0.39 9.13 4.06
N LEU A 28 -1.02 9.81 3.11
CA LEU A 28 -1.93 9.21 2.15
C LEU A 28 -1.26 9.17 0.79
N ILE A 29 -1.20 7.98 0.19
CA ILE A 29 -0.62 7.74 -1.12
C ILE A 29 -1.75 7.50 -2.11
N GLY A 30 -1.76 8.25 -3.22
CA GLY A 30 -2.51 7.92 -4.41
C GLY A 30 -1.73 6.88 -5.20
N VAL A 31 -2.26 5.66 -5.27
CA VAL A 31 -1.62 4.54 -5.97
C VAL A 31 -1.75 4.73 -7.46
N ALA A 32 -0.64 4.74 -8.18
CA ALA A 32 -0.59 4.85 -9.64
C ALA A 32 -0.40 3.50 -10.32
N ALA A 33 0.38 2.61 -9.71
CA ALA A 33 0.63 1.27 -10.22
C ALA A 33 0.88 0.29 -9.07
N ALA A 34 0.49 -0.97 -9.26
CA ALA A 34 0.74 -2.05 -8.32
C ALA A 34 1.12 -3.34 -9.07
N GLY A 35 2.09 -4.06 -8.52
CA GLY A 35 2.49 -5.40 -8.97
C GLY A 35 1.65 -6.49 -8.31
N ILE A 36 1.56 -7.64 -8.97
CA ILE A 36 0.97 -8.86 -8.40
C ILE A 36 2.12 -9.80 -8.03
N CYS A 37 2.30 -10.04 -6.75
CA CYS A 37 3.31 -10.93 -6.19
C CYS A 37 2.82 -12.38 -6.14
N GLY A 38 3.77 -13.33 -6.12
CA GLY A 38 3.46 -14.72 -5.78
C GLY A 38 2.77 -14.87 -4.43
N THR A 39 3.04 -13.97 -3.49
CA THR A 39 2.37 -13.91 -2.18
C THR A 39 0.87 -13.61 -2.29
N ASP A 40 0.45 -12.73 -3.21
CA ASP A 40 -0.97 -12.47 -3.46
C ASP A 40 -1.68 -13.70 -4.00
N LEU A 41 -1.02 -14.44 -4.92
CA LEU A 41 -1.52 -15.70 -5.46
C LEU A 41 -1.58 -16.79 -4.38
N HIS A 42 -0.60 -16.83 -3.48
CA HIS A 42 -0.60 -17.75 -2.34
C HIS A 42 -1.82 -17.49 -1.45
N PHE A 43 -2.04 -16.25 -1.01
CA PHE A 43 -3.20 -15.89 -0.20
C PHE A 43 -4.53 -16.18 -0.92
N ARG A 44 -4.61 -15.83 -2.21
CA ARG A 44 -5.80 -16.16 -3.01
C ARG A 44 -6.15 -17.64 -2.98
N ASN A 45 -5.14 -18.52 -3.00
CA ASN A 45 -5.35 -19.96 -3.03
C ASN A 45 -5.58 -20.56 -1.62
N MET A 46 -4.86 -20.05 -0.62
CA MET A 46 -4.87 -20.60 0.74
C MET A 46 -5.89 -19.92 1.68
N GLY A 47 -6.37 -18.74 1.32
CA GLY A 47 -7.28 -17.94 2.14
C GLY A 47 -6.60 -16.82 2.91
N THR A 48 -7.37 -16.16 3.76
CA THR A 48 -6.92 -14.98 4.51
C THR A 48 -6.00 -15.36 5.67
N ARG A 49 -5.01 -14.49 5.94
CA ARG A 49 -3.99 -14.74 6.96
C ARG A 49 -4.54 -14.82 8.40
N PHE A 50 -5.62 -14.09 8.70
CA PHE A 50 -6.14 -13.96 10.07
C PHE A 50 -7.62 -14.37 10.20
N GLY A 51 -8.15 -15.17 9.25
CA GLY A 51 -9.55 -15.58 9.28
C GLY A 51 -10.58 -14.44 9.10
N ARG A 52 -10.13 -13.29 8.57
CA ARG A 52 -10.97 -12.11 8.29
C ARG A 52 -10.65 -11.57 6.90
N PRO A 53 -11.60 -10.88 6.24
CA PRO A 53 -11.33 -10.23 4.96
C PRO A 53 -10.10 -9.33 5.02
N MET A 54 -9.26 -9.38 3.99
CA MET A 54 -8.05 -8.58 3.92
C MET A 54 -7.83 -7.95 2.54
N PRO A 55 -7.51 -6.65 2.46
CA PRO A 55 -7.06 -6.03 1.22
C PRO A 55 -5.74 -6.64 0.75
N LEU A 56 -5.55 -6.78 -0.57
CA LEU A 56 -4.33 -7.30 -1.17
C LEU A 56 -3.49 -6.20 -1.86
N GLY A 57 -2.28 -6.57 -2.28
CA GLY A 57 -1.33 -5.72 -2.97
C GLY A 57 -0.33 -5.08 -2.01
N HIS A 58 0.93 -5.51 -2.06
CA HIS A 58 2.02 -4.99 -1.23
C HIS A 58 3.20 -4.49 -2.06
N GLU A 59 3.10 -4.56 -3.38
CA GLU A 59 4.05 -4.01 -4.35
C GLU A 59 3.35 -2.86 -5.07
N PHE A 60 3.60 -1.61 -4.68
CA PHE A 60 2.97 -0.46 -5.34
C PHE A 60 3.84 0.78 -5.29
N ALA A 61 3.57 1.67 -6.24
CA ALA A 61 4.12 3.00 -6.29
C ALA A 61 3.03 4.04 -6.56
N GLY A 62 3.27 5.25 -6.13
CA GLY A 62 2.33 6.34 -6.27
C GLY A 62 2.89 7.68 -5.85
N GLU A 63 2.01 8.59 -5.57
CA GLU A 63 2.33 9.95 -5.13
C GLU A 63 1.70 10.22 -3.77
N VAL A 64 2.43 10.89 -2.89
CA VAL A 64 1.90 11.40 -1.63
C VAL A 64 0.88 12.50 -1.94
N VAL A 65 -0.38 12.27 -1.63
CA VAL A 65 -1.49 13.20 -1.92
C VAL A 65 -1.98 13.97 -0.68
N ALA A 66 -1.65 13.47 0.51
CA ALA A 66 -1.88 14.20 1.76
C ALA A 66 -0.90 13.74 2.85
N VAL A 67 -0.56 14.64 3.76
CA VAL A 67 0.33 14.39 4.90
C VAL A 67 -0.29 14.93 6.18
N GLY A 68 -0.10 14.22 7.28
CA GLY A 68 -0.48 14.71 8.61
C GLY A 68 0.43 15.84 9.09
N GLY A 69 -0.08 16.67 9.99
CA GLY A 69 0.61 17.89 10.46
C GLY A 69 1.94 17.65 11.17
N ASN A 70 2.19 16.45 11.68
CA ASN A 70 3.43 16.08 12.37
C ASN A 70 4.47 15.43 11.44
N VAL A 71 4.11 15.06 10.19
CA VAL A 71 5.02 14.41 9.24
C VAL A 71 6.13 15.39 8.82
N ARG A 72 7.38 14.91 8.87
CA ARG A 72 8.58 15.66 8.47
C ARG A 72 9.33 14.99 7.33
N SER A 73 9.25 13.66 7.22
CA SER A 73 9.98 12.88 6.21
C SER A 73 9.43 13.02 4.81
N PHE A 74 8.15 13.33 4.62
CA PHE A 74 7.49 13.36 3.31
C PHE A 74 6.62 14.61 3.15
N LYS A 75 6.36 14.98 1.90
CA LYS A 75 5.46 16.08 1.53
C LYS A 75 4.56 15.67 0.36
N VAL A 76 3.46 16.38 0.19
CA VAL A 76 2.57 16.23 -0.98
C VAL A 76 3.38 16.41 -2.28
N GLY A 77 3.15 15.54 -3.24
CA GLY A 77 3.87 15.48 -4.52
C GLY A 77 5.12 14.59 -4.50
N ASP A 78 5.56 14.09 -3.34
CA ASP A 78 6.66 13.10 -3.32
C ASP A 78 6.20 11.82 -4.02
N ARG A 79 7.00 11.38 -5.02
CA ARG A 79 6.80 10.11 -5.71
C ARG A 79 7.50 9.01 -4.93
N VAL A 80 6.78 7.94 -4.62
CA VAL A 80 7.24 6.91 -3.67
C VAL A 80 6.91 5.50 -4.15
N ALA A 81 7.74 4.53 -3.75
CA ALA A 81 7.44 3.12 -3.78
C ALA A 81 7.33 2.60 -2.35
N TYR A 82 6.39 1.69 -2.12
CA TYR A 82 6.21 1.03 -0.84
C TYR A 82 7.25 -0.07 -0.65
N ASN A 83 7.86 -0.11 0.53
CA ASN A 83 8.80 -1.14 0.96
C ASN A 83 8.17 -2.00 2.04
N SER A 84 7.62 -3.12 1.65
CA SER A 84 6.90 -4.04 2.53
C SER A 84 7.80 -4.68 3.59
N TYR A 85 9.10 -4.78 3.32
CA TYR A 85 10.09 -5.41 4.21
C TYR A 85 10.32 -4.61 5.49
N ASN A 86 10.28 -3.29 5.39
CA ASN A 86 10.54 -2.37 6.49
C ASN A 86 9.28 -1.70 7.05
N SER A 87 8.11 -2.23 6.70
CA SER A 87 6.84 -1.67 7.14
C SER A 87 6.14 -2.57 8.16
N PRO A 88 5.82 -2.07 9.36
CA PRO A 88 5.04 -2.81 10.34
C PRO A 88 3.56 -2.88 9.98
N ALA A 89 3.11 -2.13 8.96
CA ALA A 89 1.70 -1.96 8.63
C ALA A 89 1.06 -3.16 7.92
N ASP A 90 1.86 -4.15 7.48
CA ASP A 90 1.38 -5.33 6.71
C ASP A 90 0.43 -4.97 5.57
N VAL A 91 0.66 -3.83 4.89
CA VAL A 91 -0.17 -3.37 3.77
C VAL A 91 -0.25 -4.46 2.70
N GLY A 92 -1.47 -4.84 2.33
CA GLY A 92 -1.73 -5.88 1.34
C GLY A 92 -1.43 -7.30 1.80
N ARG A 93 -1.07 -7.50 3.09
CA ARG A 93 -0.72 -8.82 3.66
C ARG A 93 -1.43 -9.10 4.99
N GLY A 94 -2.55 -8.45 5.23
CA GLY A 94 -3.37 -8.60 6.43
C GLY A 94 -3.52 -7.32 7.26
N GLY A 95 -2.92 -6.21 6.84
CA GLY A 95 -3.12 -4.88 7.40
C GLY A 95 -4.48 -4.27 7.00
N GLU A 96 -4.69 -3.01 7.37
CA GLU A 96 -5.97 -2.32 7.14
C GLU A 96 -6.21 -1.90 5.68
N CYS A 97 -5.17 -1.82 4.86
CA CYS A 97 -5.25 -1.41 3.46
C CYS A 97 -4.32 -2.25 2.58
N GLY A 98 -4.45 -2.10 1.26
CA GLY A 98 -3.64 -2.78 0.27
C GLY A 98 -3.49 -1.95 -1.00
N GLY A 99 -2.41 -2.18 -1.76
CA GLY A 99 -2.07 -1.44 -2.97
C GLY A 99 -3.02 -1.69 -4.14
N PHE A 100 -3.88 -2.72 -4.08
CA PHE A 100 -4.94 -2.90 -5.07
C PHE A 100 -6.16 -2.04 -4.75
N SER A 101 -5.90 -0.77 -4.48
CA SER A 101 -6.88 0.29 -4.21
C SER A 101 -6.35 1.64 -4.69
N PRO A 102 -7.21 2.62 -4.95
CA PRO A 102 -6.77 3.95 -5.39
C PRO A 102 -5.94 4.72 -4.35
N TYR A 103 -6.12 4.41 -3.06
CA TYR A 103 -5.44 5.11 -1.98
C TYR A 103 -5.03 4.16 -0.88
N VAL A 104 -3.82 4.38 -0.35
CA VAL A 104 -3.24 3.68 0.80
C VAL A 104 -2.82 4.71 1.84
N VAL A 105 -3.19 4.50 3.10
CA VAL A 105 -2.66 5.28 4.22
C VAL A 105 -1.55 4.50 4.91
N LEU A 106 -0.42 5.17 5.16
CA LEU A 106 0.66 4.65 6.03
C LEU A 106 0.69 5.44 7.32
N ARG A 107 0.59 4.70 8.42
CA ARG A 107 0.55 5.23 9.78
C ARG A 107 1.96 5.46 10.31
N ASP A 108 2.13 6.52 11.11
CA ASP A 108 3.38 6.86 11.80
C ASP A 108 4.61 6.78 10.88
N VAL A 109 4.53 7.48 9.75
CA VAL A 109 5.52 7.33 8.67
C VAL A 109 6.93 7.79 9.09
N ASP A 110 7.06 8.76 9.98
CA ASP A 110 8.37 9.24 10.45
C ASP A 110 9.05 8.21 11.37
N GLY A 111 8.27 7.46 12.16
CA GLY A 111 8.77 6.33 12.95
C GLY A 111 9.19 5.14 12.09
N HIS A 112 8.70 5.07 10.86
CA HIS A 112 8.94 3.99 9.91
C HIS A 112 9.31 4.51 8.51
N ALA A 113 10.17 5.53 8.43
CA ALA A 113 10.49 6.21 7.18
C ALA A 113 11.04 5.30 6.07
N GLN A 114 11.60 4.14 6.43
CA GLN A 114 12.07 3.13 5.48
C GLN A 114 10.95 2.33 4.80
N SER A 115 9.70 2.47 5.27
CA SER A 115 8.54 1.83 4.60
C SER A 115 8.18 2.48 3.26
N LEU A 116 8.73 3.65 2.98
CA LEU A 116 8.58 4.37 1.72
C LEU A 116 9.94 4.79 1.16
N CYS A 117 10.16 4.48 -0.11
CA CYS A 117 11.34 4.91 -0.85
C CYS A 117 10.96 6.05 -1.80
N ARG A 118 11.62 7.23 -1.69
CA ARG A 118 11.48 8.27 -2.70
C ARG A 118 12.08 7.82 -4.02
N LEU A 119 11.37 8.11 -5.10
CA LEU A 119 11.80 7.72 -6.43
C LEU A 119 12.73 8.78 -7.02
N PRO A 120 13.80 8.37 -7.72
CA PRO A 120 14.62 9.28 -8.50
C PRO A 120 13.81 9.89 -9.66
N GLN A 121 14.29 11.05 -10.15
CA GLN A 121 13.71 11.64 -11.34
C GLN A 121 13.88 10.69 -12.54
N GLY A 122 12.86 10.62 -13.39
CA GLY A 122 12.88 9.80 -14.61
C GLY A 122 12.43 8.35 -14.44
N LEU A 123 12.35 7.79 -13.23
CA LEU A 123 11.77 6.48 -13.02
C LEU A 123 10.24 6.57 -13.08
N SER A 124 9.58 5.80 -13.95
CA SER A 124 8.13 5.77 -14.02
C SER A 124 7.52 5.07 -12.80
N LEU A 125 6.27 5.40 -12.46
CA LEU A 125 5.57 4.76 -11.33
C LEU A 125 5.28 3.30 -11.61
N GLU A 126 5.06 2.92 -12.87
CA GLU A 126 4.88 1.53 -13.28
C GLU A 126 6.14 0.69 -13.01
N HIS A 127 7.33 1.21 -13.39
CA HIS A 127 8.58 0.53 -13.08
C HIS A 127 8.88 0.53 -11.58
N ALA A 128 8.55 1.62 -10.89
CA ALA A 128 8.77 1.73 -9.45
C ALA A 128 7.90 0.75 -8.63
N ALA A 129 6.72 0.39 -9.12
CA ALA A 129 5.88 -0.62 -8.47
C ALA A 129 6.52 -2.03 -8.47
N LEU A 130 7.52 -2.28 -9.33
CA LEU A 130 8.25 -3.55 -9.43
C LEU A 130 9.56 -3.56 -8.63
N VAL A 131 9.87 -2.50 -7.89
CA VAL A 131 11.14 -2.39 -7.14
C VAL A 131 11.11 -3.21 -5.86
N GLU A 132 9.94 -3.41 -5.26
CA GLU A 132 9.82 -4.17 -4.01
C GLU A 132 10.34 -5.62 -4.13
N PRO A 133 10.00 -6.39 -5.18
CA PRO A 133 10.46 -7.76 -5.33
C PRO A 133 11.93 -7.90 -5.77
N ILE A 134 12.63 -6.84 -6.14
CA ILE A 134 14.03 -6.84 -6.53
C ILE A 134 14.93 -6.58 -5.32
#